data_052300545fd449218ff1862b1632b43b
#
_entry.id   052300545fd449218ff1862b1632b43b
#
_cell.length_a   1.000
_cell.length_b   1.000
_cell.length_c   1.000
_cell.angle_alpha   90.00
_cell.angle_beta   90.00
_cell.angle_gamma   90.00
#
_symmetry.space_group_name_H-M   'P 1'
#
loop_
_entity.id
_entity.type
_entity.pdbx_description
1 polymer ?
#
loop_
_entity_poly.entity_id
_entity_poly.type
_entity_poly.pdbx_seq_one_letter_code
_entity_poly.pdbx_strand_id
1 'polypeptide(L)'
;MRIPQLMFAASLSAFPGAAQPPNSGAIPDLSGTYDIATLTPLQRPEKFGERLALTDAEAKAVARQEAAVMAATNKASDPNRKAPPAGGDGSEGAAGNVGGYNSLWIDRGNAAFQIDGKWRTSIIVEPKNGRMPRMTPEAQKRAMERGRQNRPNTGEAWWMKDGSKEGPFDDPESRPLGERCLLGFGSTAGPPMLPVLYNNFKKIVQTKDTILLLNEMNHDARVIRMNAKHEPQDIRRWLGDSTGHWEGVTLVVDTTNFTDQPALGSASKDLHVVERFTRIDGKTLRYKFTVEDPTVWQAPWSGEYVWNATDQRIYEYACHEGNYSFTNILKGARLLEAEALSKQQGSK
;
A
#
# COMPACT_ATOMS: atom_id res chain seq x y z
N MET A 1 -51.09 -30.68 56.45
CA MET A 1 -51.38 -30.48 55.06
C MET A 1 -50.63 -29.19 54.67
N ARG A 2 -49.42 -29.30 54.10
CA ARG A 2 -48.53 -28.15 53.74
C ARG A 2 -48.54 -28.01 52.20
N ILE A 3 -48.92 -26.84 51.73
CA ILE A 3 -48.94 -26.45 50.30
C ILE A 3 -47.56 -25.88 49.95
N PRO A 4 -46.88 -26.32 48.89
CA PRO A 4 -45.61 -25.72 48.47
C PRO A 4 -45.88 -24.49 47.60
N GLN A 5 -45.19 -23.38 47.92
CA GLN A 5 -45.08 -22.17 47.08
C GLN A 5 -44.17 -22.42 45.88
N LEU A 6 -44.71 -22.26 44.68
CA LEU A 6 -43.95 -22.18 43.45
C LEU A 6 -43.35 -20.76 43.34
N MET A 7 -42.02 -20.67 43.36
CA MET A 7 -41.31 -19.46 42.93
C MET A 7 -41.16 -19.46 41.40
N PHE A 8 -41.75 -18.48 40.75
CA PHE A 8 -41.46 -18.16 39.35
C PHE A 8 -40.20 -17.31 39.30
N ALA A 9 -39.14 -17.84 38.71
CA ALA A 9 -37.95 -17.07 38.36
C ALA A 9 -38.17 -16.42 36.98
N ALA A 10 -38.30 -15.10 36.95
CA ALA A 10 -38.33 -14.33 35.73
C ALA A 10 -36.88 -14.15 35.20
N SER A 11 -36.56 -14.81 34.11
CA SER A 11 -35.32 -14.60 33.39
C SER A 11 -35.38 -13.28 32.59
N LEU A 12 -34.67 -12.26 33.06
CA LEU A 12 -34.40 -11.07 32.24
C LEU A 12 -33.41 -11.45 31.12
N SER A 13 -33.91 -11.57 29.92
CA SER A 13 -33.06 -11.58 28.69
C SER A 13 -32.52 -10.18 28.44
N ALA A 14 -31.23 -10.00 28.65
CA ALA A 14 -30.51 -8.79 28.23
C ALA A 14 -30.48 -8.72 26.71
N PHE A 15 -31.15 -7.74 26.14
CA PHE A 15 -30.98 -7.37 24.72
C PHE A 15 -29.59 -6.77 24.55
N PRO A 16 -28.85 -7.14 23.50
CA PRO A 16 -27.56 -6.47 23.17
C PRO A 16 -27.88 -5.02 22.85
N GLY A 17 -27.29 -4.10 23.62
CA GLY A 17 -27.45 -2.67 23.44
C GLY A 17 -26.99 -2.27 22.05
N ALA A 18 -27.87 -1.63 21.31
CA ALA A 18 -27.49 -0.94 20.08
C ALA A 18 -26.41 0.10 20.42
N ALA A 19 -25.29 0.04 19.71
CA ALA A 19 -24.22 1.02 19.84
C ALA A 19 -24.81 2.42 19.59
N GLN A 20 -24.76 3.29 20.59
CA GLN A 20 -25.16 4.68 20.44
C GLN A 20 -24.25 5.35 19.41
N PRO A 21 -24.80 6.16 18.48
CA PRO A 21 -23.97 6.99 17.62
C PRO A 21 -23.15 7.94 18.49
N PRO A 22 -21.89 8.25 18.11
CA PRO A 22 -21.03 9.13 18.89
C PRO A 22 -21.72 10.48 19.12
N ASN A 23 -21.64 10.96 20.35
CA ASN A 23 -22.17 12.24 20.76
C ASN A 23 -21.79 13.35 19.76
N SER A 24 -22.77 14.07 19.23
CA SER A 24 -22.58 15.14 18.27
C SER A 24 -21.82 16.31 18.91
N GLY A 25 -20.49 16.32 18.80
CA GLY A 25 -19.65 17.44 19.23
C GLY A 25 -18.29 17.12 19.81
N ALA A 26 -18.02 15.90 20.26
CA ALA A 26 -16.69 15.53 20.76
C ALA A 26 -15.79 15.01 19.60
N ILE A 27 -14.57 15.51 19.54
CA ILE A 27 -13.53 15.00 18.62
C ILE A 27 -13.29 13.51 18.97
N PRO A 28 -13.44 12.59 17.99
CA PRO A 28 -13.22 11.16 18.27
C PRO A 28 -11.72 10.88 18.46
N ASP A 29 -11.39 9.94 19.34
CA ASP A 29 -10.06 9.38 19.44
C ASP A 29 -9.85 8.35 18.32
N LEU A 30 -8.92 8.61 17.41
CA LEU A 30 -8.55 7.72 16.34
C LEU A 30 -7.35 6.84 16.70
N SER A 31 -6.76 6.98 17.90
CA SER A 31 -5.60 6.20 18.32
C SER A 31 -5.88 4.70 18.25
N GLY A 32 -4.90 3.93 17.82
CA GLY A 32 -5.00 2.49 17.70
C GLY A 32 -4.10 1.92 16.63
N THR A 33 -4.09 0.60 16.54
CA THR A 33 -3.46 -0.15 15.44
C THR A 33 -4.57 -0.63 14.50
N TYR A 34 -4.33 -0.52 13.20
CA TYR A 34 -5.29 -0.85 12.15
C TYR A 34 -4.64 -1.72 11.10
N ASP A 35 -5.39 -2.72 10.65
CA ASP A 35 -5.08 -3.51 9.47
C ASP A 35 -5.81 -2.92 8.27
N ILE A 36 -5.05 -2.64 7.20
CA ILE A 36 -5.58 -2.08 5.95
C ILE A 36 -5.59 -3.08 4.80
N ALA A 37 -5.18 -4.33 5.06
CA ALA A 37 -5.14 -5.37 4.04
C ALA A 37 -6.53 -5.64 3.45
N THR A 38 -6.61 -5.77 2.13
CA THR A 38 -7.86 -6.08 1.43
C THR A 38 -7.61 -6.67 0.05
N LEU A 39 -8.47 -7.58 -0.36
CA LEU A 39 -8.50 -8.14 -1.71
C LEU A 39 -9.19 -7.21 -2.74
N THR A 40 -9.77 -6.10 -2.31
CA THR A 40 -10.32 -5.11 -3.22
C THR A 40 -9.20 -4.38 -3.95
N PRO A 41 -9.12 -4.43 -5.28
CA PRO A 41 -8.04 -3.81 -6.04
C PRO A 41 -8.13 -2.28 -5.99
N LEU A 42 -6.99 -1.60 -6.17
CA LEU A 42 -6.95 -0.15 -6.29
C LEU A 42 -7.84 0.34 -7.42
N GLN A 43 -7.66 -0.21 -8.61
CA GLN A 43 -8.44 0.12 -9.81
C GLN A 43 -9.48 -0.96 -10.10
N ARG A 44 -10.65 -0.53 -10.57
CA ARG A 44 -11.74 -1.44 -10.90
C ARG A 44 -11.41 -2.26 -12.14
N PRO A 45 -11.55 -3.60 -12.07
CA PRO A 45 -11.47 -4.45 -13.25
C PRO A 45 -12.50 -4.04 -14.32
N GLU A 46 -12.09 -4.00 -15.58
CA GLU A 46 -12.92 -3.50 -16.71
C GLU A 46 -14.27 -4.20 -16.83
N LYS A 47 -14.32 -5.50 -16.52
CA LYS A 47 -15.57 -6.28 -16.53
C LYS A 47 -16.69 -5.72 -15.65
N PHE A 48 -16.38 -4.86 -14.69
CA PHE A 48 -17.37 -4.25 -13.81
C PHE A 48 -17.87 -2.89 -14.32
N GLY A 49 -17.19 -2.26 -15.29
CA GLY A 49 -17.57 -0.93 -15.79
C GLY A 49 -17.70 0.08 -14.66
N GLU A 50 -18.87 0.71 -14.50
CA GLU A 50 -19.17 1.66 -13.43
C GLU A 50 -19.78 1.00 -12.17
N ARG A 51 -19.95 -0.31 -12.16
CA ARG A 51 -20.55 -1.03 -11.03
C ARG A 51 -19.62 -1.04 -9.82
N LEU A 52 -19.91 -0.24 -8.81
CA LEU A 52 -19.11 -0.05 -7.61
C LEU A 52 -19.21 -1.23 -6.62
N ALA A 53 -20.30 -2.01 -6.63
CA ALA A 53 -20.53 -3.07 -5.66
C ALA A 53 -20.40 -4.47 -6.28
N LEU A 54 -19.75 -5.40 -5.56
CA LEU A 54 -19.82 -6.82 -5.81
C LEU A 54 -21.11 -7.39 -5.20
N THR A 55 -21.62 -8.46 -5.77
CA THR A 55 -22.58 -9.34 -5.11
C THR A 55 -21.86 -10.19 -4.03
N ASP A 56 -22.61 -10.75 -3.09
CA ASP A 56 -22.05 -11.66 -2.08
C ASP A 56 -21.38 -12.89 -2.72
N ALA A 57 -21.93 -13.39 -3.81
CA ALA A 57 -21.36 -14.52 -4.55
C ALA A 57 -19.98 -14.15 -5.17
N GLU A 58 -19.86 -12.95 -5.74
CA GLU A 58 -18.60 -12.44 -6.31
C GLU A 58 -17.57 -12.19 -5.20
N ALA A 59 -17.95 -11.57 -4.09
CA ALA A 59 -17.05 -11.34 -2.96
C ALA A 59 -16.54 -12.67 -2.36
N LYS A 60 -17.42 -13.67 -2.21
CA LYS A 60 -17.02 -15.02 -1.81
C LYS A 60 -16.10 -15.70 -2.83
N ALA A 61 -16.29 -15.44 -4.13
CA ALA A 61 -15.42 -15.97 -5.17
C ALA A 61 -14.00 -15.38 -5.09
N VAL A 62 -13.88 -14.07 -4.85
CA VAL A 62 -12.58 -13.39 -4.61
C VAL A 62 -11.87 -14.03 -3.41
N ALA A 63 -12.56 -14.20 -2.28
CA ALA A 63 -11.97 -14.81 -1.08
C ALA A 63 -11.52 -16.27 -1.33
N ARG A 64 -12.33 -17.08 -2.04
CA ARG A 64 -11.95 -18.46 -2.39
C ARG A 64 -10.75 -18.52 -3.33
N GLN A 65 -10.65 -17.61 -4.28
CA GLN A 65 -9.51 -17.55 -5.19
C GLN A 65 -8.23 -17.26 -4.41
N GLU A 66 -8.23 -16.30 -3.49
CA GLU A 66 -7.06 -16.01 -2.64
C GLU A 66 -6.70 -17.20 -1.76
N ALA A 67 -7.67 -17.85 -1.12
CA ALA A 67 -7.43 -19.04 -0.32
C ALA A 67 -6.79 -20.17 -1.14
N ALA A 68 -7.18 -20.34 -2.40
CA ALA A 68 -6.58 -21.32 -3.30
C ALA A 68 -5.14 -20.94 -3.68
N VAL A 69 -4.85 -19.67 -3.94
CA VAL A 69 -3.49 -19.17 -4.19
C VAL A 69 -2.61 -19.42 -2.97
N MET A 70 -3.08 -19.05 -1.78
CA MET A 70 -2.35 -19.27 -0.52
C MET A 70 -2.06 -20.77 -0.27
N ALA A 71 -3.04 -21.64 -0.52
CA ALA A 71 -2.85 -23.07 -0.39
C ALA A 71 -1.83 -23.62 -1.40
N ALA A 72 -1.81 -23.10 -2.62
CA ALA A 72 -0.85 -23.49 -3.65
C ALA A 72 0.58 -23.01 -3.32
N THR A 73 0.73 -21.75 -2.86
CA THR A 73 2.03 -21.17 -2.51
C THR A 73 2.63 -21.75 -1.23
N ASN A 74 1.80 -22.32 -0.35
CA ASN A 74 2.25 -23.02 0.88
C ASN A 74 2.66 -24.47 0.68
N LYS A 75 2.54 -25.02 -0.52
CA LYS A 75 3.02 -26.38 -0.79
C LYS A 75 4.52 -26.46 -0.54
N ALA A 76 4.94 -27.55 0.11
CA ALA A 76 6.36 -27.83 0.31
C ALA A 76 7.10 -27.89 -1.03
N SER A 77 8.30 -27.35 -1.09
CA SER A 77 9.19 -27.50 -2.25
C SER A 77 9.55 -28.95 -2.45
N ASP A 78 9.56 -29.41 -3.70
CA ASP A 78 10.15 -30.72 -4.04
C ASP A 78 11.68 -30.59 -3.89
N PRO A 79 12.32 -31.36 -2.97
CA PRO A 79 13.76 -31.31 -2.79
C PRO A 79 14.54 -31.81 -4.02
N ASN A 80 13.89 -32.58 -4.88
CA ASN A 80 14.49 -33.14 -6.08
C ASN A 80 14.20 -32.35 -7.36
N ARG A 81 13.53 -31.21 -7.26
CA ARG A 81 13.25 -30.36 -8.43
C ARG A 81 14.55 -29.91 -9.09
N LYS A 82 14.55 -29.81 -10.40
CA LYS A 82 15.65 -29.19 -11.14
C LYS A 82 15.76 -27.72 -10.78
N ALA A 83 16.97 -27.16 -10.78
CA ALA A 83 17.17 -25.73 -10.65
C ALA A 83 16.40 -25.00 -11.77
N PRO A 84 15.70 -23.91 -11.47
CA PRO A 84 15.05 -23.10 -12.50
C PRO A 84 16.10 -22.51 -13.44
N PRO A 85 15.73 -22.15 -14.69
CA PRO A 85 16.62 -21.45 -15.61
C PRO A 85 17.06 -20.10 -15.03
N ALA A 86 18.15 -19.55 -15.55
CA ALA A 86 18.57 -18.20 -15.21
C ALA A 86 17.42 -17.21 -15.50
N GLY A 87 17.09 -16.37 -14.51
CA GLY A 87 15.92 -15.50 -14.55
C GLY A 87 14.63 -16.10 -14.03
N GLY A 88 14.64 -17.38 -13.64
CA GLY A 88 13.49 -18.09 -13.08
C GLY A 88 12.55 -18.69 -14.12
N ASP A 89 11.58 -19.45 -13.69
CA ASP A 89 10.56 -20.10 -14.51
C ASP A 89 9.17 -19.46 -14.39
N GLY A 90 9.06 -18.32 -13.66
CA GLY A 90 7.81 -17.63 -13.43
C GLY A 90 6.89 -18.24 -12.37
N SER A 91 7.31 -19.36 -11.74
CA SER A 91 6.51 -19.96 -10.67
C SER A 91 6.61 -19.16 -9.36
N GLU A 92 5.55 -19.20 -8.56
CA GLU A 92 5.45 -18.47 -7.29
C GLU A 92 5.45 -19.43 -6.09
N GLY A 93 5.83 -18.88 -4.92
CA GLY A 93 5.77 -19.58 -3.64
C GLY A 93 6.93 -20.55 -3.38
N ALA A 94 6.86 -21.26 -2.26
CA ALA A 94 7.93 -22.18 -1.82
C ALA A 94 8.16 -23.36 -2.77
N ALA A 95 7.13 -23.81 -3.48
CA ALA A 95 7.21 -24.84 -4.51
C ALA A 95 7.73 -24.31 -5.86
N GLY A 96 7.79 -23.02 -6.02
CA GLY A 96 8.16 -22.32 -7.24
C GLY A 96 9.63 -21.93 -7.32
N ASN A 97 9.87 -20.72 -7.80
CA ASN A 97 11.20 -20.15 -8.00
C ASN A 97 12.06 -20.09 -6.73
N VAL A 98 13.38 -20.13 -6.93
CA VAL A 98 14.32 -19.77 -5.89
C VAL A 98 14.08 -18.30 -5.49
N GLY A 99 13.82 -18.06 -4.20
CA GLY A 99 13.52 -16.73 -3.66
C GLY A 99 12.04 -16.31 -3.75
N GLY A 100 11.14 -17.21 -4.17
CA GLY A 100 9.71 -16.98 -4.07
C GLY A 100 9.28 -16.83 -2.60
N TYR A 101 8.50 -15.79 -2.29
CA TYR A 101 7.89 -15.64 -0.98
C TYR A 101 6.90 -16.78 -0.75
N ASN A 102 7.04 -17.48 0.39
CA ASN A 102 5.95 -18.32 0.85
C ASN A 102 4.82 -17.41 1.39
N SER A 103 3.63 -17.97 1.49
CA SER A 103 2.47 -17.21 1.95
C SER A 103 2.54 -16.74 3.41
N LEU A 104 3.52 -17.23 4.18
CA LEU A 104 3.73 -16.78 5.56
C LEU A 104 4.03 -15.27 5.67
N TRP A 105 4.66 -14.70 4.65
CA TRP A 105 5.04 -13.30 4.60
C TRP A 105 4.04 -12.43 3.83
N ILE A 106 3.05 -13.03 3.18
CA ILE A 106 2.09 -12.31 2.35
C ILE A 106 0.82 -12.09 3.16
N ASP A 107 0.44 -10.84 3.33
CA ASP A 107 -0.79 -10.41 3.99
C ASP A 107 -1.55 -9.43 3.08
N ARG A 108 -2.20 -9.96 2.07
CA ARG A 108 -3.09 -9.20 1.17
C ARG A 108 -4.50 -9.03 1.75
N GLY A 109 -4.74 -9.57 2.94
CA GLY A 109 -6.08 -9.74 3.47
C GLY A 109 -6.78 -11.00 2.91
N ASN A 110 -7.96 -11.29 3.42
CA ASN A 110 -8.72 -12.50 3.11
C ASN A 110 -10.08 -12.22 2.45
N ALA A 111 -10.47 -10.96 2.31
CA ALA A 111 -11.74 -10.54 1.74
C ALA A 111 -11.65 -9.15 1.08
N ALA A 112 -12.63 -8.86 0.23
CA ALA A 112 -12.92 -7.49 -0.16
C ALA A 112 -13.47 -6.72 1.05
N PHE A 113 -13.35 -5.39 1.08
CA PHE A 113 -13.96 -4.58 2.13
C PHE A 113 -15.40 -4.18 1.80
N GLN A 114 -16.13 -3.79 2.84
CA GLN A 114 -17.49 -3.25 2.74
C GLN A 114 -17.55 -1.80 3.22
N ILE A 115 -18.38 -1.02 2.56
CA ILE A 115 -18.86 0.28 3.06
C ILE A 115 -20.38 0.29 2.93
N ASP A 116 -21.08 0.66 3.99
CA ASP A 116 -22.55 0.68 4.07
C ASP A 116 -23.16 -0.68 3.67
N GLY A 117 -22.54 -1.78 4.10
CA GLY A 117 -22.99 -3.16 3.85
C GLY A 117 -22.79 -3.64 2.41
N LYS A 118 -22.08 -2.89 1.56
CA LYS A 118 -21.82 -3.24 0.15
C LYS A 118 -20.34 -3.52 -0.08
N TRP A 119 -20.04 -4.70 -0.60
CA TRP A 119 -18.71 -5.08 -1.07
C TRP A 119 -18.23 -4.17 -2.19
N ARG A 120 -16.98 -3.75 -2.19
CA ARG A 120 -16.45 -2.83 -3.19
C ARG A 120 -15.68 -3.56 -4.30
N THR A 121 -15.84 -3.07 -5.54
CA THR A 121 -15.12 -3.57 -6.73
C THR A 121 -13.76 -2.93 -6.90
N SER A 122 -13.51 -1.78 -6.26
CA SER A 122 -12.26 -1.02 -6.31
C SER A 122 -12.15 -0.07 -5.12
N ILE A 123 -10.92 0.32 -4.79
CA ILE A 123 -10.64 1.42 -3.86
C ILE A 123 -10.99 2.76 -4.52
N ILE A 124 -10.59 2.96 -5.80
CA ILE A 124 -10.95 4.18 -6.55
C ILE A 124 -12.44 4.20 -6.80
N VAL A 125 -13.06 5.34 -6.44
CA VAL A 125 -14.50 5.59 -6.61
C VAL A 125 -14.78 6.73 -7.59
N GLU A 126 -13.84 7.67 -7.75
CA GLU A 126 -13.88 8.74 -8.74
C GLU A 126 -12.55 8.77 -9.50
N PRO A 127 -12.65 8.73 -10.84
CA PRO A 127 -13.82 8.75 -11.74
C PRO A 127 -14.73 7.51 -11.55
N LYS A 128 -16.00 7.60 -11.96
CA LYS A 128 -17.02 6.55 -11.75
C LYS A 128 -16.64 5.16 -12.29
N ASN A 129 -15.78 5.11 -13.31
CA ASN A 129 -15.25 3.84 -13.82
C ASN A 129 -14.24 3.18 -12.85
N GLY A 130 -13.88 3.84 -11.73
CA GLY A 130 -12.99 3.31 -10.70
C GLY A 130 -11.53 3.15 -11.17
N ARG A 131 -11.08 3.91 -12.14
CA ARG A 131 -9.73 3.85 -12.71
C ARG A 131 -9.05 5.20 -12.62
N MET A 132 -7.72 5.20 -12.49
CA MET A 132 -6.97 6.46 -12.54
C MET A 132 -7.21 7.16 -13.88
N PRO A 133 -7.30 8.51 -13.87
CA PRO A 133 -7.36 9.28 -15.09
C PRO A 133 -6.15 9.05 -15.99
N ARG A 134 -6.28 9.39 -17.25
CA ARG A 134 -5.15 9.33 -18.20
C ARG A 134 -4.04 10.27 -17.75
N MET A 135 -2.81 9.80 -17.90
CA MET A 135 -1.63 10.64 -17.70
C MET A 135 -1.54 11.70 -18.79
N THR A 136 -0.89 12.81 -18.47
CA THR A 136 -0.43 13.79 -19.45
C THR A 136 0.63 13.16 -20.38
N PRO A 137 0.83 13.66 -21.60
CA PRO A 137 1.87 13.14 -22.49
C PRO A 137 3.27 13.19 -21.87
N GLU A 138 3.57 14.25 -21.12
CA GLU A 138 4.85 14.43 -20.42
C GLU A 138 5.04 13.41 -19.31
N ALA A 139 3.97 13.11 -18.54
CA ALA A 139 4.01 12.09 -17.51
C ALA A 139 4.15 10.68 -18.10
N GLN A 140 3.50 10.40 -19.23
CA GLN A 140 3.67 9.13 -19.95
C GLN A 140 5.13 8.94 -20.39
N LYS A 141 5.75 9.98 -20.94
CA LYS A 141 7.17 9.94 -21.33
C LYS A 141 8.08 9.66 -20.13
N ARG A 142 7.85 10.35 -18.99
CA ARG A 142 8.61 10.08 -17.75
C ARG A 142 8.41 8.66 -17.24
N ALA A 143 7.17 8.15 -17.28
CA ALA A 143 6.86 6.79 -16.84
C ALA A 143 7.53 5.73 -17.73
N MET A 144 7.57 5.93 -19.05
CA MET A 144 8.29 5.08 -19.99
C MET A 144 9.79 5.07 -19.71
N GLU A 145 10.38 6.23 -19.45
CA GLU A 145 11.81 6.35 -19.13
C GLU A 145 12.16 5.64 -17.82
N ARG A 146 11.37 5.85 -16.75
CA ARG A 146 11.52 5.10 -15.48
C ARG A 146 11.34 3.58 -15.69
N GLY A 147 10.36 3.17 -16.50
CA GLY A 147 10.16 1.76 -16.84
C GLY A 147 11.37 1.18 -17.58
N ARG A 148 12.01 1.96 -18.43
CA ARG A 148 13.22 1.58 -19.13
C ARG A 148 14.41 1.38 -18.17
N GLN A 149 14.58 2.29 -17.21
CA GLN A 149 15.61 2.18 -16.16
C GLN A 149 15.38 1.03 -15.17
N ASN A 150 14.13 0.63 -14.98
CA ASN A 150 13.75 -0.45 -14.05
C ASN A 150 13.56 -1.82 -14.75
N ARG A 151 14.12 -2.01 -15.95
CA ARG A 151 14.06 -3.32 -16.61
C ARG A 151 14.71 -4.41 -15.75
N PRO A 152 14.14 -5.61 -15.73
CA PRO A 152 14.77 -6.75 -15.08
C PRO A 152 16.19 -6.99 -15.62
N ASN A 153 17.06 -7.42 -14.75
CA ASN A 153 18.38 -7.92 -15.15
C ASN A 153 18.22 -9.23 -15.91
N THR A 154 18.58 -9.23 -17.17
CA THR A 154 18.52 -10.41 -18.06
C THR A 154 19.85 -11.18 -18.10
N GLY A 155 20.82 -10.83 -17.26
CA GLY A 155 22.17 -11.38 -17.32
C GLY A 155 23.06 -10.71 -18.38
N GLU A 156 22.60 -9.60 -18.97
CA GLU A 156 23.35 -8.79 -19.93
C GLU A 156 23.36 -7.32 -19.49
N ALA A 157 24.47 -6.61 -19.73
CA ALA A 157 24.60 -5.18 -19.47
C ALA A 157 23.90 -4.36 -20.57
N TRP A 158 22.57 -4.50 -20.69
CA TRP A 158 21.78 -3.83 -21.72
C TRP A 158 21.84 -2.30 -21.63
N TRP A 159 22.05 -1.75 -20.44
CA TRP A 159 22.15 -0.30 -20.19
C TRP A 159 23.38 0.34 -20.84
N MET A 160 24.46 -0.43 -21.06
CA MET A 160 25.64 0.06 -21.79
C MET A 160 25.36 0.34 -23.27
N LYS A 161 24.35 -0.33 -23.85
CA LYS A 161 23.96 -0.20 -25.26
C LYS A 161 22.85 0.85 -25.47
N ASP A 162 22.28 1.37 -24.40
CA ASP A 162 21.05 2.14 -24.39
C ASP A 162 21.25 3.64 -24.66
N GLY A 163 22.50 4.10 -24.72
CA GLY A 163 22.85 5.50 -24.98
C GLY A 163 22.51 6.49 -23.86
N SER A 164 22.08 5.99 -22.71
CA SER A 164 21.83 6.80 -21.52
C SER A 164 23.17 7.32 -20.96
N LYS A 165 23.21 8.57 -20.50
CA LYS A 165 24.40 9.13 -19.84
C LYS A 165 24.64 8.47 -18.49
N GLU A 166 23.58 8.05 -17.82
CA GLU A 166 23.59 7.37 -16.52
C GLU A 166 22.77 6.08 -16.62
N GLY A 167 23.38 4.98 -16.27
CA GLY A 167 22.73 3.68 -16.19
C GLY A 167 21.95 3.51 -14.88
N PRO A 168 21.01 2.56 -14.82
CA PRO A 168 20.19 2.34 -13.62
C PRO A 168 20.97 1.75 -12.44
N PHE A 169 22.23 1.40 -12.62
CA PHE A 169 23.10 0.78 -11.62
C PHE A 169 24.39 1.54 -11.37
N ASP A 170 24.54 2.76 -11.93
CA ASP A 170 25.78 3.52 -11.80
C ASP A 170 25.94 4.12 -10.41
N ASP A 171 24.83 4.50 -9.80
CA ASP A 171 24.79 5.12 -8.49
C ASP A 171 23.68 4.50 -7.63
N PRO A 172 23.90 4.33 -6.30
CA PRO A 172 22.81 3.98 -5.36
C PRO A 172 21.58 4.86 -5.52
N GLU A 173 21.72 6.13 -5.81
CA GLU A 173 20.60 7.07 -5.97
C GLU A 173 19.75 6.83 -7.21
N SER A 174 20.26 6.11 -8.18
CA SER A 174 19.49 5.66 -9.34
C SER A 174 18.50 4.53 -9.01
N ARG A 175 18.58 3.94 -7.80
CA ARG A 175 17.70 2.85 -7.36
C ARG A 175 16.46 3.36 -6.64
N PRO A 176 15.32 2.63 -6.72
CA PRO A 176 14.10 2.99 -6.03
C PRO A 176 14.28 3.16 -4.51
N LEU A 177 13.52 4.07 -3.90
CA LEU A 177 13.59 4.37 -2.47
C LEU A 177 13.37 3.13 -1.59
N GLY A 178 12.51 2.21 -2.00
CA GLY A 178 12.27 0.94 -1.29
C GLY A 178 13.48 0.01 -1.29
N GLU A 179 14.23 -0.08 -2.42
CA GLU A 179 15.48 -0.86 -2.47
C GLU A 179 16.58 -0.24 -1.62
N ARG A 180 16.56 1.08 -1.43
CA ARG A 180 17.48 1.85 -0.60
C ARG A 180 17.06 1.89 0.88
N CYS A 181 15.96 1.28 1.25
CA CYS A 181 15.39 1.33 2.60
C CYS A 181 15.09 2.77 3.11
N LEU A 182 14.80 3.69 2.23
CA LEU A 182 14.46 5.07 2.57
C LEU A 182 12.96 5.26 2.79
N LEU A 183 12.13 4.50 2.07
CA LEU A 183 10.69 4.38 2.27
C LEU A 183 10.26 2.93 2.06
N GLY A 184 9.06 2.58 2.53
CA GLY A 184 8.42 1.32 2.19
C GLY A 184 8.11 1.20 0.69
N PHE A 185 7.87 -0.01 0.21
CA PHE A 185 7.50 -0.27 -1.17
C PHE A 185 6.09 0.26 -1.47
N GLY A 186 5.94 0.90 -2.63
CA GLY A 186 4.67 1.49 -3.02
C GLY A 186 4.24 2.64 -2.11
N SER A 187 2.95 2.96 -2.12
CA SER A 187 2.38 4.05 -1.31
C SER A 187 1.90 3.57 0.07
N THR A 188 2.74 2.79 0.78
CA THR A 188 2.38 2.26 2.12
C THR A 188 2.28 3.36 3.17
N ALA A 189 3.26 4.26 3.20
CA ALA A 189 3.25 5.42 4.09
C ALA A 189 2.44 6.59 3.53
N GLY A 190 2.14 6.55 2.25
CA GLY A 190 1.34 7.57 1.56
C GLY A 190 1.95 8.94 1.52
N PRO A 191 1.12 9.98 1.45
CA PRO A 191 -0.30 9.88 1.05
C PRO A 191 -0.48 9.66 -0.47
N PRO A 192 -1.58 9.05 -0.90
CA PRO A 192 -2.51 8.28 -0.07
C PRO A 192 -1.87 6.98 0.42
N MET A 193 -2.25 6.54 1.62
CA MET A 193 -1.81 5.23 2.12
C MET A 193 -2.61 4.14 1.41
N LEU A 194 -1.92 3.16 0.82
CA LEU A 194 -2.53 2.09 0.05
C LEU A 194 -2.07 0.72 0.57
N PRO A 195 -2.96 -0.30 0.55
CA PRO A 195 -2.59 -1.66 0.90
C PRO A 195 -1.60 -2.23 -0.11
N VAL A 196 -0.68 -3.05 0.38
CA VAL A 196 0.34 -3.76 -0.40
C VAL A 196 0.34 -5.24 -0.06
N LEU A 197 1.35 -5.99 -0.54
CA LEU A 197 1.42 -7.43 -0.35
C LEU A 197 1.61 -7.87 1.10
N TYR A 198 2.20 -7.04 1.97
CA TYR A 198 2.55 -7.38 3.35
C TYR A 198 2.83 -6.12 4.17
N ASN A 199 2.92 -6.25 5.51
CA ASN A 199 3.15 -5.14 6.45
C ASN A 199 2.11 -4.02 6.31
N ASN A 200 0.84 -4.43 6.35
CA ASN A 200 -0.30 -3.54 6.16
C ASN A 200 -0.78 -2.87 7.45
N PHE A 201 -0.09 -3.04 8.57
CA PHE A 201 -0.49 -2.41 9.82
C PHE A 201 -0.11 -0.94 9.86
N LYS A 202 -1.04 -0.13 10.36
CA LYS A 202 -0.89 1.30 10.58
C LYS A 202 -1.20 1.61 12.03
N LYS A 203 -0.39 2.45 12.66
CA LYS A 203 -0.68 2.93 14.03
C LYS A 203 -0.93 4.41 14.00
N ILE A 204 -2.04 4.81 14.61
CA ILE A 204 -2.38 6.21 14.85
C ILE A 204 -2.10 6.51 16.31
N VAL A 205 -1.37 7.60 16.57
CA VAL A 205 -1.21 8.19 17.89
C VAL A 205 -1.73 9.61 17.80
N GLN A 206 -2.81 9.90 18.53
CA GLN A 206 -3.47 11.19 18.51
C GLN A 206 -3.15 11.96 19.79
N THR A 207 -2.71 13.19 19.62
CA THR A 207 -2.62 14.19 20.68
C THR A 207 -3.48 15.39 20.31
N LYS A 208 -3.49 16.42 21.16
CA LYS A 208 -4.23 17.67 20.89
C LYS A 208 -3.72 18.40 19.65
N ASP A 209 -2.41 18.47 19.47
CA ASP A 209 -1.77 19.34 18.49
C ASP A 209 -1.08 18.57 17.36
N THR A 210 -1.02 17.22 17.47
CA THR A 210 -0.30 16.38 16.53
C THR A 210 -0.94 15.00 16.41
N ILE A 211 -0.99 14.49 15.19
CA ILE A 211 -1.31 13.09 14.93
C ILE A 211 -0.10 12.45 14.24
N LEU A 212 0.34 11.32 14.79
CA LEU A 212 1.39 10.49 14.19
C LEU A 212 0.74 9.30 13.50
N LEU A 213 1.09 9.09 12.24
CA LEU A 213 0.80 7.88 11.48
C LEU A 213 2.10 7.08 11.32
N LEU A 214 2.18 5.93 11.98
CA LEU A 214 3.30 5.00 11.87
C LEU A 214 2.89 3.83 10.98
N ASN A 215 3.72 3.52 9.99
CA ASN A 215 3.56 2.36 9.12
C ASN A 215 4.44 1.22 9.58
N GLU A 216 3.95 -0.01 9.49
CA GLU A 216 4.74 -1.20 9.80
C GLU A 216 5.91 -1.36 8.83
N MET A 217 5.66 -1.22 7.52
CA MET A 217 6.73 -1.30 6.54
C MET A 217 7.69 -0.13 6.69
N ASN A 218 8.96 -0.44 6.88
CA ASN A 218 10.08 0.49 7.01
C ASN A 218 9.97 1.48 8.19
N HIS A 219 8.98 1.30 9.09
CA HIS A 219 8.69 2.21 10.22
C HIS A 219 8.49 3.67 9.78
N ASP A 220 8.04 3.88 8.55
CA ASP A 220 7.80 5.21 8.03
C ASP A 220 6.79 5.94 8.92
N ALA A 221 7.18 7.11 9.41
CA ALA A 221 6.37 7.91 10.31
C ALA A 221 6.00 9.24 9.65
N ARG A 222 4.71 9.56 9.65
CA ARG A 222 4.19 10.81 9.14
C ARG A 222 3.54 11.61 10.25
N VAL A 223 4.06 12.82 10.48
CA VAL A 223 3.56 13.76 11.48
C VAL A 223 2.56 14.70 10.83
N ILE A 224 1.35 14.75 11.34
CA ILE A 224 0.30 15.68 10.94
C ILE A 224 0.22 16.76 12.01
N ARG A 225 0.51 18.02 11.64
CA ARG A 225 0.43 19.18 12.52
C ARG A 225 -0.99 19.74 12.51
N MET A 226 -1.65 19.71 13.65
CA MET A 226 -3.06 20.14 13.74
C MET A 226 -3.18 21.65 13.70
N ASN A 227 -4.12 22.15 12.89
CA ASN A 227 -4.45 23.57 12.70
C ASN A 227 -3.22 24.45 12.36
N ALA A 228 -2.21 23.85 11.73
CA ALA A 228 -0.99 24.54 11.31
C ALA A 228 -1.08 25.00 9.84
N LYS A 229 -0.16 25.86 9.45
CA LYS A 229 0.10 26.17 8.04
C LYS A 229 1.16 25.23 7.49
N HIS A 230 1.14 24.99 6.19
CA HIS A 230 2.22 24.31 5.51
C HIS A 230 3.55 25.04 5.66
N GLU A 231 4.63 24.25 5.66
CA GLU A 231 5.98 24.77 5.54
C GLU A 231 6.17 25.51 4.20
N PRO A 232 7.17 26.38 4.07
CA PRO A 232 7.55 26.97 2.79
C PRO A 232 7.73 25.89 1.70
N GLN A 233 7.36 26.22 0.45
CA GLN A 233 7.34 25.25 -0.66
C GLN A 233 8.73 24.71 -1.08
N ASP A 234 9.80 25.34 -0.65
CA ASP A 234 11.18 24.87 -0.83
C ASP A 234 11.59 23.79 0.16
N ILE A 235 10.86 23.64 1.27
CA ILE A 235 11.05 22.55 2.22
C ILE A 235 10.23 21.34 1.76
N ARG A 236 10.88 20.38 1.12
CA ARG A 236 10.24 19.19 0.53
C ARG A 236 10.66 17.92 1.23
N ARG A 237 9.70 16.98 1.33
CA ARG A 237 9.90 15.67 1.99
C ARG A 237 9.32 14.56 1.11
N TRP A 238 9.82 13.35 1.27
CA TRP A 238 9.29 12.18 0.54
C TRP A 238 7.83 11.89 0.85
N LEU A 239 7.41 12.08 2.11
CA LEU A 239 6.01 11.91 2.56
C LEU A 239 5.21 13.23 2.54
N GLY A 240 5.80 14.29 2.00
CA GLY A 240 5.21 15.62 1.99
C GLY A 240 5.18 16.29 3.36
N ASP A 241 4.54 17.44 3.41
CA ASP A 241 4.23 18.19 4.62
C ASP A 241 2.73 18.12 4.89
N SER A 242 2.34 17.51 6.01
CA SER A 242 0.94 17.23 6.36
C SER A 242 0.45 18.18 7.44
N THR A 243 -0.67 18.84 7.18
CA THR A 243 -1.44 19.61 8.18
C THR A 243 -2.83 19.01 8.33
N GLY A 244 -3.42 19.13 9.50
CA GLY A 244 -4.73 18.54 9.77
C GLY A 244 -5.66 19.49 10.50
N HIS A 245 -6.95 19.27 10.32
CA HIS A 245 -8.03 19.92 11.09
C HIS A 245 -9.23 18.99 11.20
N TRP A 246 -10.14 19.32 12.10
CA TRP A 246 -11.37 18.57 12.28
C TRP A 246 -12.54 19.21 11.57
N GLU A 247 -13.27 18.45 10.76
CA GLU A 247 -14.59 18.80 10.23
C GLU A 247 -15.64 17.92 10.92
N GLY A 248 -16.23 18.42 11.99
CA GLY A 248 -17.10 17.62 12.85
C GLY A 248 -16.33 16.42 13.45
N VAL A 249 -16.72 15.21 13.11
CA VAL A 249 -16.09 13.94 13.57
C VAL A 249 -15.06 13.38 12.58
N THR A 250 -14.77 14.09 11.52
CA THR A 250 -13.82 13.68 10.48
C THR A 250 -12.51 14.45 10.60
N LEU A 251 -11.39 13.75 10.74
CA LEU A 251 -10.07 14.33 10.56
C LEU A 251 -9.83 14.55 9.08
N VAL A 252 -9.52 15.76 8.69
CA VAL A 252 -9.09 16.14 7.33
C VAL A 252 -7.60 16.43 7.38
N VAL A 253 -6.86 15.80 6.50
CA VAL A 253 -5.40 15.98 6.37
C VAL A 253 -5.10 16.46 4.97
N ASP A 254 -4.43 17.59 4.89
CA ASP A 254 -3.93 18.20 3.66
C ASP A 254 -2.42 17.98 3.58
N THR A 255 -1.92 17.48 2.43
CA THR A 255 -0.48 17.19 2.27
C THR A 255 0.02 17.69 0.92
N THR A 256 1.08 18.48 0.99
CA THR A 256 1.80 19.08 -0.14
C THR A 256 3.32 18.94 0.06
N ASN A 257 4.12 19.71 -0.68
CA ASN A 257 5.57 19.83 -0.51
C ASN A 257 6.33 18.49 -0.61
N PHE A 258 5.94 17.67 -1.58
CA PHE A 258 6.66 16.44 -1.90
C PHE A 258 7.97 16.72 -2.64
N THR A 259 8.93 15.80 -2.52
CA THR A 259 10.08 15.72 -3.44
C THR A 259 9.62 15.31 -4.83
N ASP A 260 10.52 15.21 -5.77
CA ASP A 260 10.26 14.69 -7.13
C ASP A 260 10.06 13.16 -7.17
N GLN A 261 10.26 12.46 -6.05
CA GLN A 261 10.05 11.02 -5.88
C GLN A 261 9.10 10.73 -4.69
N PRO A 262 7.81 11.10 -4.80
CA PRO A 262 6.85 10.77 -3.75
C PRO A 262 6.58 9.26 -3.70
N ALA A 263 6.08 8.78 -2.56
CA ALA A 263 5.73 7.37 -2.36
C ALA A 263 4.69 6.85 -3.39
N LEU A 264 3.80 7.70 -3.86
CA LEU A 264 2.89 7.39 -4.96
C LEU A 264 3.64 7.41 -6.30
N GLY A 265 4.12 6.26 -6.73
CA GLY A 265 5.18 6.06 -7.72
C GLY A 265 5.05 6.72 -9.09
N SER A 266 3.88 7.19 -9.50
CA SER A 266 3.71 7.93 -10.76
C SER A 266 3.61 9.44 -10.56
N ALA A 267 3.44 9.89 -9.31
CA ALA A 267 3.26 11.30 -8.99
C ALA A 267 4.56 12.12 -9.12
N SER A 268 4.43 13.42 -9.00
CA SER A 268 5.52 14.39 -9.08
C SER A 268 5.64 15.21 -7.77
N LYS A 269 6.55 16.16 -7.78
CA LYS A 269 6.69 17.15 -6.68
C LYS A 269 5.46 18.06 -6.51
N ASP A 270 4.57 18.10 -7.49
CA ASP A 270 3.36 18.91 -7.49
C ASP A 270 2.13 18.11 -7.00
N LEU A 271 2.38 16.93 -6.44
CA LEU A 271 1.37 16.11 -5.80
C LEU A 271 0.71 16.87 -4.63
N HIS A 272 -0.61 16.84 -4.62
CA HIS A 272 -1.45 17.29 -3.53
C HIS A 272 -2.41 16.17 -3.14
N VAL A 273 -2.52 15.88 -1.86
CA VAL A 273 -3.41 14.82 -1.36
C VAL A 273 -4.21 15.34 -0.18
N VAL A 274 -5.52 15.20 -0.28
CA VAL A 274 -6.45 15.42 0.84
C VAL A 274 -6.96 14.08 1.32
N GLU A 275 -6.75 13.79 2.60
CA GLU A 275 -7.19 12.56 3.26
C GLU A 275 -8.26 12.85 4.30
N ARG A 276 -9.20 11.93 4.49
CA ARG A 276 -10.31 12.02 5.43
C ARG A 276 -10.43 10.74 6.22
N PHE A 277 -10.32 10.85 7.53
CA PHE A 277 -10.47 9.73 8.45
C PHE A 277 -11.74 9.92 9.28
N THR A 278 -12.68 9.01 9.14
CA THR A 278 -13.95 9.06 9.87
C THR A 278 -14.15 7.74 10.61
N ARG A 279 -14.33 7.80 11.93
CA ARG A 279 -14.68 6.61 12.70
C ARG A 279 -16.15 6.27 12.44
N ILE A 280 -16.42 5.09 11.87
CA ILE A 280 -17.78 4.64 11.58
C ILE A 280 -18.36 3.76 12.69
N ASP A 281 -17.50 3.08 13.43
CA ASP A 281 -17.86 2.31 14.62
C ASP A 281 -16.65 2.13 15.56
N GLY A 282 -16.80 1.33 16.61
CA GLY A 282 -15.74 1.10 17.60
C GLY A 282 -14.48 0.42 17.04
N LYS A 283 -14.54 -0.20 15.86
CA LYS A 283 -13.46 -1.01 15.27
C LYS A 283 -13.06 -0.58 13.87
N THR A 284 -13.77 0.37 13.24
CA THR A 284 -13.60 0.67 11.83
C THR A 284 -13.42 2.16 11.59
N LEU A 285 -12.37 2.53 10.86
CA LEU A 285 -12.21 3.85 10.25
C LEU A 285 -12.54 3.74 8.76
N ARG A 286 -13.32 4.70 8.26
CA ARG A 286 -13.42 4.98 6.83
C ARG A 286 -12.30 5.93 6.47
N TYR A 287 -11.43 5.50 5.60
CA TYR A 287 -10.39 6.32 5.01
C TYR A 287 -10.76 6.67 3.58
N LYS A 288 -10.85 7.96 3.30
CA LYS A 288 -11.11 8.52 1.98
C LYS A 288 -9.98 9.45 1.60
N PHE A 289 -9.62 9.48 0.32
CA PHE A 289 -8.57 10.36 -0.17
C PHE A 289 -8.91 10.93 -1.54
N THR A 290 -8.35 12.09 -1.85
CA THR A 290 -8.36 12.72 -3.16
C THR A 290 -6.93 13.06 -3.53
N VAL A 291 -6.55 12.73 -4.76
CA VAL A 291 -5.23 12.95 -5.33
C VAL A 291 -5.33 13.93 -6.48
N GLU A 292 -4.52 14.96 -6.43
CA GLU A 292 -4.35 15.96 -7.47
C GLU A 292 -2.87 16.08 -7.84
N ASP A 293 -2.55 15.93 -9.11
CA ASP A 293 -1.24 16.23 -9.68
C ASP A 293 -1.44 16.55 -11.15
N PRO A 294 -1.70 17.83 -11.49
CA PRO A 294 -2.03 18.23 -12.85
C PRO A 294 -0.88 18.06 -13.84
N THR A 295 0.35 17.86 -13.34
CA THR A 295 1.51 17.54 -14.19
C THR A 295 1.56 16.06 -14.55
N VAL A 296 0.76 15.23 -13.86
CA VAL A 296 0.72 13.78 -14.05
C VAL A 296 -0.61 13.31 -14.61
N TRP A 297 -1.73 13.67 -14.00
CA TRP A 297 -3.07 13.21 -14.40
C TRP A 297 -3.92 14.33 -14.97
N GLN A 298 -4.72 14.00 -15.98
CA GLN A 298 -5.61 14.95 -16.65
C GLN A 298 -6.79 15.41 -15.77
N ALA A 299 -7.04 14.73 -14.65
CA ALA A 299 -8.06 15.07 -13.68
C ALA A 299 -7.71 14.53 -12.28
N PRO A 300 -8.26 15.10 -11.21
CA PRO A 300 -8.19 14.51 -9.88
C PRO A 300 -8.86 13.13 -9.84
N TRP A 301 -8.46 12.31 -8.87
CA TRP A 301 -9.10 11.04 -8.60
C TRP A 301 -9.22 10.78 -7.10
N SER A 302 -10.23 10.02 -6.71
CA SER A 302 -10.51 9.74 -5.32
C SER A 302 -10.73 8.27 -5.06
N GLY A 303 -10.37 7.84 -3.87
CA GLY A 303 -10.60 6.50 -3.39
C GLY A 303 -11.11 6.47 -1.96
N GLU A 304 -11.66 5.33 -1.57
CA GLU A 304 -12.07 5.08 -0.19
C GLU A 304 -11.96 3.60 0.15
N TYR A 305 -11.63 3.30 1.39
CA TYR A 305 -11.68 1.94 1.94
C TYR A 305 -11.71 1.99 3.47
N VAL A 306 -11.75 0.84 4.11
CA VAL A 306 -11.84 0.76 5.57
C VAL A 306 -10.51 0.30 6.17
N TRP A 307 -10.23 0.80 7.37
CA TRP A 307 -9.15 0.39 8.24
C TRP A 307 -9.77 -0.31 9.45
N ASN A 308 -9.40 -1.55 9.66
CA ASN A 308 -9.98 -2.36 10.73
C ASN A 308 -9.06 -2.35 11.94
N ALA A 309 -9.59 -1.95 13.10
CA ALA A 309 -8.83 -1.99 14.36
C ALA A 309 -8.40 -3.41 14.68
N THR A 310 -7.16 -3.57 15.13
CA THR A 310 -6.55 -4.84 15.49
C THR A 310 -5.74 -4.73 16.78
N ASP A 311 -5.69 -5.81 17.56
CA ASP A 311 -4.82 -5.93 18.74
C ASP A 311 -3.45 -6.53 18.39
N GLN A 312 -3.20 -6.80 17.11
CA GLN A 312 -1.92 -7.33 16.66
C GLN A 312 -0.81 -6.30 16.82
N ARG A 313 0.40 -6.78 17.03
CA ARG A 313 1.57 -5.95 17.23
C ARG A 313 2.19 -5.59 15.89
N ILE A 314 2.70 -4.37 15.78
CA ILE A 314 3.62 -3.98 14.72
C ILE A 314 4.98 -4.56 15.08
N TYR A 315 5.57 -5.31 14.14
CA TYR A 315 6.89 -5.88 14.28
C TYR A 315 7.94 -5.01 13.59
N GLU A 316 9.19 -5.21 13.95
CA GLU A 316 10.31 -4.59 13.27
C GLU A 316 10.37 -5.01 11.80
N TYR A 317 10.63 -4.05 10.93
CA TYR A 317 10.93 -4.26 9.53
C TYR A 317 12.41 -3.91 9.29
N ALA A 318 13.28 -4.90 9.48
CA ALA A 318 14.73 -4.76 9.44
C ALA A 318 15.23 -4.65 8.00
N CYS A 319 14.92 -3.55 7.31
CA CYS A 319 15.24 -3.35 5.90
C CYS A 319 16.74 -3.28 5.67
N HIS A 320 17.45 -2.45 6.44
CA HIS A 320 18.89 -2.24 6.26
C HIS A 320 19.72 -3.48 6.60
N GLU A 321 19.38 -4.14 7.69
CA GLU A 321 20.11 -5.30 8.21
C GLU A 321 20.06 -6.50 7.26
N GLY A 322 18.93 -6.65 6.54
CA GLY A 322 18.69 -7.72 5.55
C GLY A 322 19.05 -7.34 4.12
N ASN A 323 19.48 -6.10 3.85
CA ASN A 323 19.61 -5.59 2.48
C ASN A 323 20.95 -5.98 1.79
N TYR A 324 21.30 -7.26 1.85
CA TYR A 324 22.46 -7.78 1.11
C TYR A 324 22.29 -7.68 -0.40
N SER A 325 21.05 -7.70 -0.87
CA SER A 325 20.71 -7.60 -2.29
C SER A 325 21.18 -6.30 -2.92
N PHE A 326 21.09 -5.18 -2.20
CA PHE A 326 21.45 -3.87 -2.72
C PHE A 326 22.92 -3.78 -3.18
N THR A 327 23.85 -4.21 -2.32
CA THR A 327 25.28 -4.28 -2.68
C THR A 327 25.52 -5.25 -3.83
N ASN A 328 24.83 -6.39 -3.86
CA ASN A 328 25.00 -7.41 -4.89
C ASN A 328 24.42 -6.96 -6.24
N ILE A 329 23.35 -6.18 -6.26
CA ILE A 329 22.81 -5.58 -7.49
C ILE A 329 23.86 -4.68 -8.15
N LEU A 330 24.49 -3.79 -7.38
CA LEU A 330 25.49 -2.85 -7.91
C LEU A 330 26.77 -3.57 -8.34
N LYS A 331 27.27 -4.52 -7.55
CA LYS A 331 28.43 -5.35 -7.90
C LYS A 331 28.17 -6.22 -9.12
N GLY A 332 27.02 -6.84 -9.20
CA GLY A 332 26.61 -7.65 -10.35
C GLY A 332 26.57 -6.86 -11.65
N ALA A 333 26.11 -5.59 -11.57
CA ALA A 333 26.14 -4.71 -12.73
C ALA A 333 27.57 -4.44 -13.22
N ARG A 334 28.51 -4.16 -12.31
CA ARG A 334 29.94 -3.97 -12.68
C ARG A 334 30.57 -5.21 -13.32
N LEU A 335 30.20 -6.41 -12.87
CA LEU A 335 30.67 -7.66 -13.48
C LEU A 335 30.13 -7.83 -14.90
N LEU A 336 28.83 -7.60 -15.10
CA LEU A 336 28.22 -7.69 -16.44
C LEU A 336 28.81 -6.68 -17.44
N GLU A 337 29.11 -5.48 -16.97
CA GLU A 337 29.77 -4.44 -17.78
C GLU A 337 31.19 -4.87 -18.19
N ALA A 338 31.98 -5.40 -17.24
CA ALA A 338 33.31 -5.91 -17.53
C ALA A 338 33.27 -7.05 -18.55
N GLU A 339 32.31 -7.97 -18.44
CA GLU A 339 32.09 -9.04 -19.41
C GLU A 339 31.70 -8.51 -20.81
N ALA A 340 30.83 -7.49 -20.86
CA ALA A 340 30.42 -6.87 -22.12
C ALA A 340 31.59 -6.19 -22.81
N LEU A 341 32.46 -5.48 -22.08
CA LEU A 341 33.67 -4.84 -22.62
C LEU A 341 34.68 -5.86 -23.15
N SER A 342 34.91 -6.96 -22.41
CA SER A 342 35.84 -8.01 -22.86
C SER A 342 35.37 -8.69 -24.14
N LYS A 343 34.08 -8.95 -24.29
CA LYS A 343 33.50 -9.50 -25.52
C LYS A 343 33.66 -8.57 -26.71
N GLN A 344 33.57 -7.24 -26.50
CA GLN A 344 33.81 -6.24 -27.56
C GLN A 344 35.29 -6.17 -28.00
N GLN A 345 36.22 -6.34 -27.07
CA GLN A 345 37.66 -6.34 -27.36
C GLN A 345 38.14 -7.62 -28.05
N GLY A 346 37.54 -8.79 -27.69
CA GLY A 346 37.88 -10.07 -28.31
C GLY A 346 37.26 -10.28 -29.70
N SER A 347 36.35 -9.41 -30.14
CA SER A 347 35.73 -9.43 -31.48
C SER A 347 36.42 -8.52 -32.49
N LYS A 348 37.49 -7.82 -32.12
CA LYS A 348 38.39 -7.07 -32.97
C LYS A 348 39.65 -7.86 -33.27
#